data_4af7db3f3b00ea758e95994e50990981
#
_entry.id   4af7db3f3b00ea758e95994e50990981
#
_cell.length_a   1.000
_cell.length_b   1.000
_cell.length_c   1.000
_cell.angle_alpha   90.00
_cell.angle_beta   90.00
_cell.angle_gamma   90.00
#
_symmetry.space_group_name_H-M   'P 1'
#
loop_
_entity.id
_entity.type
_entity.pdbx_description
1 polymer ?
#
loop_
_entity_poly.entity_id
_entity_poly.type
_entity_poly.pdbx_seq_one_letter_code
_entity_poly.pdbx_strand_id
1 'polypeptide(L)'
;MVTKTADVVIDDGIVFKAMTFDGTVPGPLLVVDEGDVVEIEVKNEDSITHGLSFHAAYRSTPPLSGNIGPGETKKLLFKATYPGVYMYHCAPGGHGIFTHSIFGMYGMVVVEPKGEKYKLEKMLGKAPDIRLYVLQSEVYASGQDASEAKPLYVMFNGYNYRYVREPVLARPGDYVRMYYLNVGPNLVATPHFVGMVWDFAYAQGHPLNVLYGGQSSVAGPTDSWVMEFRVPEEGPYLFVSHALGIQAARGATGLLRGAKDAVRTAVVNPQGPKTPLPAPSATKRIVSTYSPGSSDVDPVRVYQKGEEPIIKLVINSFNPKIARVTVGTKVTWINEDVFTFPGADELSGRHPVKVSEGPETFSSPVLSHADKFSFTFTKSGTYKYYCPLHPYMTGVIEVVPQ
;
A
#
# COMPACT_ATOMS: atom_id res chain seq x y z
N MET A 1 8.88 5.33 -15.59
CA MET A 1 8.40 5.47 -14.19
C MET A 1 9.44 6.19 -13.36
N VAL A 2 9.03 7.04 -12.43
CA VAL A 2 9.93 7.74 -11.51
C VAL A 2 9.59 7.32 -10.07
N THR A 3 10.60 6.91 -9.32
CA THR A 3 10.43 6.66 -7.88
C THR A 3 10.75 7.93 -7.10
N LYS A 4 9.86 8.34 -6.23
CA LYS A 4 10.02 9.52 -5.37
C LYS A 4 9.07 9.48 -4.18
N THR A 5 9.48 10.13 -3.10
CA THR A 5 8.56 10.42 -1.98
C THR A 5 7.60 11.55 -2.37
N ALA A 6 6.33 11.42 -1.99
CA ALA A 6 5.30 12.43 -2.27
C ALA A 6 4.25 12.48 -1.16
N ASP A 7 3.61 13.62 -1.01
CA ASP A 7 2.43 13.79 -0.18
C ASP A 7 1.18 13.43 -1.00
N VAL A 8 0.49 12.36 -0.60
CA VAL A 8 -0.70 11.84 -1.28
C VAL A 8 -1.93 12.03 -0.40
N VAL A 9 -2.93 12.72 -0.89
CA VAL A 9 -4.21 12.87 -0.18
C VAL A 9 -4.99 11.56 -0.28
N ILE A 10 -5.32 10.96 0.86
CA ILE A 10 -6.02 9.66 0.95
C ILE A 10 -7.41 9.76 1.57
N ASP A 11 -7.74 10.89 2.20
CA ASP A 11 -9.06 11.23 2.75
C ASP A 11 -9.14 12.74 2.94
N ASP A 12 -10.31 13.25 3.35
CA ASP A 12 -10.52 14.66 3.70
C ASP A 12 -9.55 15.11 4.77
N GLY A 13 -8.64 16.02 4.41
CA GLY A 13 -7.63 16.53 5.32
C GLY A 13 -6.56 15.52 5.76
N ILE A 14 -6.56 14.29 5.20
CA ILE A 14 -5.58 13.25 5.51
C ILE A 14 -4.56 13.15 4.39
N VAL A 15 -3.32 13.39 4.72
CA VAL A 15 -2.18 13.28 3.80
C VAL A 15 -1.32 12.10 4.21
N PHE A 16 -1.07 11.19 3.28
CA PHE A 16 -0.15 10.08 3.40
C PHE A 16 1.19 10.48 2.77
N LYS A 17 2.25 10.52 3.58
CA LYS A 17 3.60 10.67 3.05
C LYS A 17 4.04 9.33 2.50
N ALA A 18 3.99 9.20 1.19
CA ALA A 18 4.19 7.95 0.50
C ALA A 18 5.53 7.91 -0.24
N MET A 19 6.08 6.72 -0.36
CA MET A 19 7.00 6.37 -1.43
C MET A 19 6.16 6.00 -2.64
N THR A 20 6.49 6.49 -3.82
CA THR A 20 5.58 6.40 -4.95
C THR A 20 6.27 5.99 -6.25
N PHE A 21 5.48 5.45 -7.16
CA PHE A 21 5.76 5.46 -8.58
C PHE A 21 5.00 6.64 -9.20
N ASP A 22 5.71 7.54 -9.88
CA ASP A 22 5.18 8.74 -10.55
C ASP A 22 4.36 9.69 -9.65
N GLY A 23 4.62 9.68 -8.34
CA GLY A 23 3.98 10.58 -7.38
C GLY A 23 2.56 10.22 -6.98
N THR A 24 2.09 9.00 -7.26
CA THR A 24 0.73 8.54 -6.95
C THR A 24 0.71 7.26 -6.14
N VAL A 25 -0.37 7.05 -5.39
CA VAL A 25 -0.70 5.78 -4.71
C VAL A 25 -2.15 5.42 -5.06
N PRO A 26 -2.38 4.28 -5.70
CA PRO A 26 -1.42 3.36 -6.30
C PRO A 26 -0.60 4.02 -7.42
N GLY A 27 0.52 3.39 -7.79
CA GLY A 27 1.28 3.76 -8.99
C GLY A 27 0.46 3.54 -10.29
N PRO A 28 0.99 3.97 -11.46
CA PRO A 28 0.27 3.92 -12.73
C PRO A 28 -0.31 2.54 -13.07
N LEU A 29 -1.56 2.52 -13.58
CA LEU A 29 -2.13 1.34 -14.21
C LEU A 29 -1.42 1.07 -15.54
N LEU A 30 -0.94 -0.15 -15.73
CA LEU A 30 -0.37 -0.61 -16.97
C LEU A 30 -1.30 -1.65 -17.61
N VAL A 31 -1.69 -1.42 -18.86
CA VAL A 31 -2.47 -2.37 -19.65
C VAL A 31 -1.67 -2.72 -20.90
N VAL A 32 -1.39 -3.98 -21.07
CA VAL A 32 -0.63 -4.54 -22.19
C VAL A 32 -1.34 -5.77 -22.73
N ASP A 33 -0.97 -6.20 -23.90
CA ASP A 33 -1.54 -7.38 -24.53
C ASP A 33 -0.68 -8.63 -24.30
N GLU A 34 -1.32 -9.78 -24.27
CA GLU A 34 -0.65 -11.08 -24.26
C GLU A 34 0.35 -11.17 -25.42
N GLY A 35 1.59 -11.54 -25.10
CA GLY A 35 2.68 -11.67 -26.05
C GLY A 35 3.52 -10.40 -26.26
N ASP A 36 3.08 -9.25 -25.74
CA ASP A 36 3.85 -8.02 -25.84
C ASP A 36 5.20 -8.12 -25.15
N VAL A 37 6.20 -7.46 -25.73
CA VAL A 37 7.49 -7.24 -25.08
C VAL A 37 7.47 -5.86 -24.43
N VAL A 38 7.52 -5.84 -23.12
CA VAL A 38 7.36 -4.63 -22.31
C VAL A 38 8.72 -4.16 -21.82
N GLU A 39 9.09 -2.94 -22.14
CA GLU A 39 10.24 -2.24 -21.56
C GLU A 39 9.75 -1.21 -20.55
N ILE A 40 10.26 -1.28 -19.34
CA ILE A 40 10.03 -0.30 -18.29
C ILE A 40 11.36 0.37 -17.95
N GLU A 41 11.41 1.67 -18.12
CA GLU A 41 12.49 2.50 -17.61
C GLU A 41 12.08 3.08 -16.25
N VAL A 42 12.93 2.87 -15.23
CA VAL A 42 12.71 3.38 -13.87
C VAL A 42 13.87 4.28 -13.50
N LYS A 43 13.56 5.53 -13.19
CA LYS A 43 14.49 6.53 -12.64
C LYS A 43 14.23 6.70 -11.16
N ASN A 44 15.26 6.57 -10.33
CA ASN A 44 15.16 6.85 -8.90
C ASN A 44 15.50 8.32 -8.61
N GLU A 45 14.51 9.11 -8.26
CA GLU A 45 14.64 10.52 -7.83
C GLU A 45 14.57 10.67 -6.30
N ASP A 46 14.50 9.55 -5.56
CA ASP A 46 14.51 9.56 -4.10
C ASP A 46 15.95 9.50 -3.55
N SER A 47 16.11 9.76 -2.27
CA SER A 47 17.38 9.65 -1.54
C SER A 47 17.70 8.24 -1.03
N ILE A 48 16.79 7.30 -1.20
CA ILE A 48 16.95 5.90 -0.78
C ILE A 48 16.94 4.96 -1.98
N THR A 49 17.44 3.75 -1.78
CA THR A 49 17.44 2.70 -2.80
C THR A 49 16.04 2.14 -2.99
N HIS A 50 15.63 2.02 -4.24
CA HIS A 50 14.40 1.34 -4.67
C HIS A 50 14.72 0.11 -5.51
N GLY A 51 13.70 -0.65 -5.86
CA GLY A 51 13.75 -1.74 -6.81
C GLY A 51 12.40 -1.83 -7.53
N LEU A 52 12.27 -2.79 -8.42
CA LEU A 52 11.01 -3.01 -9.13
C LEU A 52 10.83 -4.49 -9.44
N SER A 53 9.67 -5.03 -9.09
CA SER A 53 9.23 -6.38 -9.42
C SER A 53 7.89 -6.34 -10.13
N PHE A 54 7.77 -7.06 -11.23
CA PHE A 54 6.52 -7.27 -11.96
C PHE A 54 6.09 -8.71 -11.85
N HIS A 55 4.95 -8.99 -11.24
CA HIS A 55 4.40 -10.35 -11.15
C HIS A 55 3.96 -10.92 -12.51
N ALA A 56 3.71 -10.05 -13.49
CA ALA A 56 3.43 -10.46 -14.88
C ALA A 56 4.68 -11.01 -15.62
N ALA A 57 5.86 -10.83 -15.06
CA ALA A 57 7.12 -11.22 -15.71
C ALA A 57 7.49 -12.67 -15.36
N TYR A 58 7.36 -13.56 -16.33
CA TYR A 58 7.72 -14.96 -16.19
C TYR A 58 9.22 -15.17 -16.41
N ARG A 59 10.01 -14.86 -15.39
CA ARG A 59 11.47 -15.07 -15.37
C ARG A 59 12.04 -14.96 -13.96
N SER A 60 13.35 -15.24 -13.82
CA SER A 60 14.06 -15.13 -12.56
C SER A 60 14.00 -13.71 -11.97
N THR A 61 13.72 -13.59 -10.69
CA THR A 61 13.58 -12.32 -9.96
C THR A 61 14.82 -11.41 -10.05
N PRO A 62 16.06 -11.85 -9.88
CA PRO A 62 17.22 -10.97 -9.88
C PRO A 62 17.40 -10.07 -11.11
N PRO A 63 17.11 -10.53 -12.34
CA PRO A 63 17.18 -9.68 -13.53
C PRO A 63 16.10 -8.61 -13.59
N LEU A 64 15.01 -8.75 -12.85
CA LEU A 64 13.86 -7.81 -12.88
C LEU A 64 13.92 -6.82 -11.74
N SER A 65 14.28 -7.27 -10.58
CA SER A 65 14.29 -6.41 -9.43
C SER A 65 15.70 -5.93 -9.13
N GLY A 66 16.55 -5.96 -8.70
CA GLY A 66 17.83 -5.36 -8.39
C GLY A 66 17.66 -3.97 -7.83
N ASN A 67 18.63 -3.54 -7.09
CA ASN A 67 18.66 -2.23 -6.46
C ASN A 67 18.84 -1.11 -7.49
N ILE A 68 18.08 -0.04 -7.35
CA ILE A 68 18.17 1.20 -8.10
C ILE A 68 18.55 2.28 -7.10
N GLY A 69 19.83 2.66 -7.07
CA GLY A 69 20.32 3.69 -6.13
C GLY A 69 19.81 5.10 -6.46
N PRO A 70 19.97 6.04 -5.54
CA PRO A 70 19.62 7.45 -5.76
C PRO A 70 20.27 8.00 -7.04
N GLY A 71 19.45 8.61 -7.90
CA GLY A 71 19.86 9.17 -9.20
C GLY A 71 20.07 8.14 -10.32
N GLU A 72 20.02 6.84 -10.03
CA GLU A 72 20.16 5.81 -11.04
C GLU A 72 18.90 5.65 -11.90
N THR A 73 19.12 5.19 -13.13
CA THR A 73 18.06 4.75 -14.05
C THR A 73 18.34 3.32 -14.48
N LYS A 74 17.34 2.47 -14.43
CA LYS A 74 17.41 1.09 -14.90
C LYS A 74 16.29 0.75 -15.84
N LYS A 75 16.57 -0.11 -16.81
CA LYS A 75 15.59 -0.65 -17.73
C LYS A 75 15.30 -2.11 -17.40
N LEU A 76 14.03 -2.45 -17.44
CA LEU A 76 13.52 -3.79 -17.24
C LEU A 76 12.79 -4.22 -18.51
N LEU A 77 13.09 -5.42 -18.99
CA LEU A 77 12.46 -5.98 -20.17
C LEU A 77 11.87 -7.34 -19.84
N PHE A 78 10.58 -7.53 -20.16
CA PHE A 78 9.93 -8.82 -20.04
C PHE A 78 8.87 -9.04 -21.11
N LYS A 79 8.53 -10.30 -21.36
CA LYS A 79 7.41 -10.67 -22.22
C LYS A 79 6.17 -10.92 -21.36
N ALA A 80 5.05 -10.28 -21.69
CA ALA A 80 3.75 -10.52 -21.09
C ALA A 80 3.17 -11.85 -21.61
N THR A 81 3.55 -12.97 -20.99
CA THR A 81 3.32 -14.31 -21.52
C THR A 81 1.91 -14.82 -21.21
N TYR A 82 1.38 -14.50 -20.05
CA TYR A 82 0.09 -15.01 -19.59
C TYR A 82 -0.90 -13.87 -19.35
N PRO A 83 -2.13 -13.96 -19.89
CA PRO A 83 -3.17 -13.00 -19.57
C PRO A 83 -3.56 -13.06 -18.10
N GLY A 84 -3.92 -11.91 -17.53
CA GLY A 84 -4.32 -11.83 -16.12
C GLY A 84 -4.15 -10.45 -15.53
N VAL A 85 -4.39 -10.36 -14.22
CA VAL A 85 -4.22 -9.14 -13.43
C VAL A 85 -3.11 -9.37 -12.41
N TYR A 86 -2.12 -8.51 -12.42
CA TYR A 86 -0.89 -8.69 -11.67
C TYR A 86 -0.51 -7.44 -10.88
N MET A 87 0.15 -7.66 -9.76
CA MET A 87 0.82 -6.59 -9.01
C MET A 87 2.17 -6.26 -9.63
N TYR A 88 2.56 -5.00 -9.60
CA TYR A 88 3.96 -4.61 -9.53
C TYR A 88 4.21 -3.83 -8.25
N HIS A 89 5.43 -3.91 -7.73
CA HIS A 89 5.78 -3.24 -6.50
C HIS A 89 7.28 -2.95 -6.39
N CYS A 90 7.65 -2.08 -5.48
CA CYS A 90 9.04 -1.87 -5.15
C CYS A 90 9.61 -3.12 -4.47
N ALA A 91 10.80 -3.52 -4.91
CA ALA A 91 11.50 -4.70 -4.41
C ALA A 91 13.01 -4.44 -4.30
N PRO A 92 13.45 -3.50 -3.45
CA PRO A 92 14.85 -3.37 -3.12
C PRO A 92 15.28 -4.60 -2.32
N GLY A 93 16.57 -4.93 -2.34
CA GLY A 93 17.10 -6.04 -1.56
C GLY A 93 16.76 -5.92 -0.09
N GLY A 94 16.57 -7.04 0.58
CA GLY A 94 16.32 -7.10 2.00
C GLY A 94 14.89 -6.73 2.43
N HIS A 95 14.75 -5.96 3.50
CA HIS A 95 13.46 -5.56 4.09
C HIS A 95 12.62 -4.62 3.24
N GLY A 96 13.20 -4.03 2.21
CA GLY A 96 12.57 -3.00 1.41
C GLY A 96 11.23 -3.42 0.82
N ILE A 97 11.02 -4.69 0.50
CA ILE A 97 9.78 -5.16 -0.13
C ILE A 97 8.55 -4.81 0.71
N PHE A 98 8.51 -5.28 1.96
CA PHE A 98 7.37 -5.02 2.84
C PHE A 98 7.23 -3.53 3.18
N THR A 99 8.34 -2.91 3.59
CA THR A 99 8.36 -1.49 3.98
C THR A 99 7.91 -0.59 2.84
N HIS A 100 8.49 -0.73 1.65
CA HIS A 100 8.13 0.13 0.52
C HIS A 100 6.70 -0.14 0.03
N SER A 101 6.21 -1.37 0.17
CA SER A 101 4.81 -1.70 -0.13
C SER A 101 3.85 -1.01 0.83
N ILE A 102 4.07 -1.06 2.15
CA ILE A 102 3.20 -0.36 3.11
C ILE A 102 3.28 1.17 2.98
N PHE A 103 4.34 1.70 2.36
CA PHE A 103 4.47 3.13 2.05
C PHE A 103 3.86 3.54 0.72
N GLY A 104 3.26 2.62 -0.06
CA GLY A 104 2.48 2.98 -1.24
C GLY A 104 3.10 2.59 -2.58
N MET A 105 4.27 1.93 -2.60
CA MET A 105 4.96 1.58 -3.84
C MET A 105 4.44 0.29 -4.47
N TYR A 106 3.26 0.34 -5.00
CA TYR A 106 2.59 -0.75 -5.73
C TYR A 106 1.68 -0.21 -6.82
N GLY A 107 1.34 -1.07 -7.78
CA GLY A 107 0.37 -0.78 -8.83
C GLY A 107 -0.13 -2.04 -9.50
N MET A 108 -0.98 -1.86 -10.51
CA MET A 108 -1.65 -2.93 -11.25
C MET A 108 -1.11 -3.01 -12.69
N VAL A 109 -0.84 -4.23 -13.13
CA VAL A 109 -0.61 -4.60 -14.53
C VAL A 109 -1.73 -5.50 -14.97
N VAL A 110 -2.37 -5.18 -16.09
CA VAL A 110 -3.33 -6.05 -16.76
C VAL A 110 -2.72 -6.51 -18.07
N VAL A 111 -2.65 -7.83 -18.25
CA VAL A 111 -2.30 -8.45 -19.52
C VAL A 111 -3.59 -8.92 -20.15
N GLU A 112 -4.04 -8.20 -21.19
CA GLU A 112 -5.28 -8.54 -21.91
C GLU A 112 -5.06 -9.75 -22.80
N PRO A 113 -6.01 -10.72 -22.82
CA PRO A 113 -5.87 -11.92 -23.60
C PRO A 113 -6.03 -11.65 -25.13
N LYS A 114 -5.07 -12.10 -25.93
CA LYS A 114 -5.15 -12.12 -27.38
C LYS A 114 -5.79 -13.39 -27.95
N GLY A 115 -5.54 -14.51 -27.27
CA GLY A 115 -6.05 -15.82 -27.66
C GLY A 115 -7.48 -16.07 -27.19
N GLU A 116 -7.59 -16.66 -26.00
CA GLU A 116 -8.87 -16.98 -25.38
C GLU A 116 -9.46 -15.74 -24.70
N LYS A 117 -10.56 -15.21 -25.27
CA LYS A 117 -11.26 -14.06 -24.70
C LYS A 117 -12.17 -14.45 -23.53
N TYR A 118 -12.55 -13.48 -22.72
CA TYR A 118 -13.54 -13.65 -21.67
C TYR A 118 -14.92 -14.04 -22.21
N LYS A 119 -15.65 -14.86 -21.45
CA LYS A 119 -16.86 -15.54 -21.95
C LYS A 119 -18.01 -14.60 -22.24
N LEU A 120 -18.25 -13.58 -21.40
CA LEU A 120 -19.36 -12.66 -21.62
C LEU A 120 -19.10 -11.79 -22.87
N GLU A 121 -17.85 -11.40 -23.12
CA GLU A 121 -17.43 -10.73 -24.34
C GLU A 121 -17.74 -11.57 -25.58
N LYS A 122 -17.40 -12.87 -25.54
CA LYS A 122 -17.72 -13.79 -26.64
C LYS A 122 -19.23 -13.97 -26.83
N MET A 123 -19.99 -14.13 -25.76
CA MET A 123 -21.44 -14.33 -25.81
C MET A 123 -22.18 -13.11 -26.36
N LEU A 124 -21.74 -11.90 -25.96
CA LEU A 124 -22.38 -10.66 -26.38
C LEU A 124 -21.83 -10.12 -27.72
N GLY A 125 -20.71 -10.65 -28.19
CA GLY A 125 -20.03 -10.17 -29.41
C GLY A 125 -19.55 -8.70 -29.32
N LYS A 126 -19.37 -8.17 -28.11
CA LYS A 126 -18.95 -6.79 -27.89
C LYS A 126 -18.01 -6.67 -26.68
N ALA A 127 -17.18 -5.65 -26.69
CA ALA A 127 -16.37 -5.27 -25.53
C ALA A 127 -17.26 -4.77 -24.37
N PRO A 128 -16.75 -4.77 -23.11
CA PRO A 128 -17.48 -4.24 -21.97
C PRO A 128 -17.83 -2.75 -22.16
N ASP A 129 -19.05 -2.39 -21.77
CA ASP A 129 -19.50 -0.99 -21.74
C ASP A 129 -18.76 -0.21 -20.65
N ILE A 130 -18.38 -0.89 -19.57
CA ILE A 130 -17.68 -0.32 -18.41
C ILE A 130 -16.51 -1.23 -18.01
N ARG A 131 -15.32 -0.64 -17.85
CA ARG A 131 -14.13 -1.30 -17.28
C ARG A 131 -13.80 -0.71 -15.93
N LEU A 132 -13.80 -1.56 -14.88
CA LEU A 132 -13.45 -1.16 -13.52
C LEU A 132 -12.10 -1.77 -13.13
N TYR A 133 -11.06 -0.95 -13.07
CA TYR A 133 -9.76 -1.37 -12.54
C TYR A 133 -9.70 -0.97 -11.06
N VAL A 134 -9.89 -1.93 -10.17
CA VAL A 134 -9.99 -1.70 -8.73
C VAL A 134 -8.86 -2.42 -8.00
N LEU A 135 -8.01 -1.64 -7.37
CA LEU A 135 -6.93 -2.10 -6.53
C LEU A 135 -7.26 -1.83 -5.08
N GLN A 136 -7.28 -2.87 -4.23
CA GLN A 136 -7.43 -2.73 -2.79
C GLN A 136 -6.06 -2.68 -2.12
N SER A 137 -5.89 -1.76 -1.18
CA SER A 137 -4.65 -1.56 -0.44
C SER A 137 -4.91 -1.17 1.02
N GLU A 138 -3.88 -1.33 1.85
CA GLU A 138 -3.90 -1.06 3.28
C GLU A 138 -2.95 0.09 3.62
N VAL A 139 -3.38 0.95 4.54
CA VAL A 139 -2.55 2.01 5.14
C VAL A 139 -2.51 1.83 6.64
N TYR A 140 -1.34 1.93 7.22
CA TYR A 140 -1.08 1.70 8.64
C TYR A 140 -0.60 2.96 9.32
N ALA A 141 -0.94 3.14 10.60
CA ALA A 141 -0.48 4.27 11.40
C ALA A 141 0.96 4.07 11.89
N SER A 142 1.40 2.82 12.04
CA SER A 142 2.76 2.48 12.51
C SER A 142 3.24 1.14 11.93
N GLY A 143 4.54 0.88 12.00
CA GLY A 143 5.10 -0.42 11.64
C GLY A 143 4.60 -1.55 12.55
N GLN A 144 4.31 -1.26 13.82
CA GLN A 144 3.69 -2.22 14.74
C GLN A 144 2.29 -2.60 14.25
N ASP A 145 1.45 -1.63 13.88
CA ASP A 145 0.12 -1.91 13.36
C ASP A 145 0.19 -2.71 12.06
N ALA A 146 1.20 -2.45 11.22
CA ALA A 146 1.44 -3.23 10.01
C ALA A 146 1.83 -4.68 10.34
N SER A 147 2.68 -4.91 11.33
CA SER A 147 3.07 -6.27 11.76
C SER A 147 1.92 -7.05 12.41
N GLU A 148 0.98 -6.35 13.01
CA GLU A 148 -0.21 -6.91 13.67
C GLU A 148 -1.45 -6.94 12.75
N ALA A 149 -1.29 -6.57 11.47
CA ALA A 149 -2.38 -6.49 10.49
C ALA A 149 -3.56 -5.61 10.96
N LYS A 150 -3.27 -4.45 11.58
CA LYS A 150 -4.24 -3.48 12.10
C LYS A 150 -4.27 -2.22 11.22
N PRO A 151 -4.83 -2.25 10.01
CA PRO A 151 -4.82 -1.10 9.12
C PRO A 151 -5.65 0.04 9.68
N LEU A 152 -5.20 1.27 9.45
CA LEU A 152 -5.96 2.48 9.70
C LEU A 152 -7.01 2.67 8.60
N TYR A 153 -6.62 2.45 7.33
CA TYR A 153 -7.49 2.45 6.17
C TYR A 153 -7.30 1.20 5.32
N VAL A 154 -8.39 0.76 4.71
CA VAL A 154 -8.39 -0.22 3.61
C VAL A 154 -9.13 0.43 2.46
N MET A 155 -8.48 0.68 1.34
CA MET A 155 -9.01 1.59 0.32
C MET A 155 -9.06 0.95 -1.06
N PHE A 156 -10.04 1.37 -1.84
CA PHE A 156 -10.05 1.14 -3.27
C PHE A 156 -9.34 2.30 -3.99
N ASN A 157 -8.34 1.97 -4.82
CA ASN A 157 -7.62 2.94 -5.64
C ASN A 157 -7.07 4.14 -4.85
N GLY A 158 -6.53 3.88 -3.65
CA GLY A 158 -5.74 4.82 -2.86
C GLY A 158 -6.52 5.99 -2.26
N TYR A 159 -7.85 5.86 -2.11
CA TYR A 159 -8.64 6.90 -1.49
C TYR A 159 -9.80 6.34 -0.66
N ASN A 160 -9.99 6.88 0.56
CA ASN A 160 -10.99 6.40 1.51
C ASN A 160 -12.42 6.62 0.99
N TYR A 161 -13.21 5.57 0.92
CA TYR A 161 -14.58 5.59 0.38
C TYR A 161 -14.71 6.24 -1.02
N ARG A 162 -13.68 6.12 -1.87
CA ARG A 162 -13.60 6.82 -3.15
C ARG A 162 -14.88 6.68 -3.97
N TYR A 163 -15.36 5.47 -4.17
CA TYR A 163 -16.50 5.20 -5.03
C TYR A 163 -17.86 5.32 -4.33
N VAL A 164 -17.90 5.63 -3.04
CA VAL A 164 -19.10 6.17 -2.38
C VAL A 164 -19.25 7.64 -2.70
N ARG A 165 -18.15 8.38 -2.74
CA ARG A 165 -18.13 9.82 -3.08
C ARG A 165 -18.25 10.07 -4.58
N GLU A 166 -17.66 9.21 -5.40
CA GLU A 166 -17.71 9.23 -6.86
C GLU A 166 -18.33 7.92 -7.37
N PRO A 167 -19.64 7.73 -7.28
CA PRO A 167 -20.29 6.50 -7.71
C PRO A 167 -19.99 6.16 -9.17
N VAL A 168 -19.81 4.88 -9.44
CA VAL A 168 -19.74 4.38 -10.82
C VAL A 168 -21.15 4.43 -11.42
N LEU A 169 -21.33 5.14 -12.52
CA LEU A 169 -22.62 5.28 -13.19
C LEU A 169 -22.77 4.28 -14.33
N ALA A 170 -23.88 3.55 -14.35
CA ALA A 170 -24.21 2.53 -15.32
C ALA A 170 -25.68 2.59 -15.72
N ARG A 171 -26.03 1.93 -16.81
CA ARG A 171 -27.43 1.71 -17.23
C ARG A 171 -27.81 0.25 -17.03
N PRO A 172 -29.09 -0.06 -16.77
CA PRO A 172 -29.58 -1.44 -16.83
C PRO A 172 -29.17 -2.11 -18.14
N GLY A 173 -28.66 -3.33 -18.06
CA GLY A 173 -28.15 -4.10 -19.19
C GLY A 173 -26.72 -3.81 -19.61
N ASP A 174 -26.05 -2.81 -19.03
CA ASP A 174 -24.64 -2.55 -19.30
C ASP A 174 -23.76 -3.73 -18.91
N TYR A 175 -22.87 -4.11 -19.80
CA TYR A 175 -21.85 -5.12 -19.57
C TYR A 175 -20.65 -4.48 -18.86
N VAL A 176 -20.40 -4.93 -17.65
CA VAL A 176 -19.30 -4.49 -16.78
C VAL A 176 -18.24 -5.58 -16.71
N ARG A 177 -16.98 -5.20 -16.87
CA ARG A 177 -15.83 -6.04 -16.52
C ARG A 177 -15.03 -5.34 -15.42
N MET A 178 -14.92 -6.00 -14.27
CA MET A 178 -14.10 -5.55 -13.16
C MET A 178 -12.80 -6.34 -13.09
N TYR A 179 -11.69 -5.64 -13.07
CA TYR A 179 -10.35 -6.16 -12.81
C TYR A 179 -10.03 -5.80 -11.36
N TYR A 180 -9.97 -6.79 -10.51
CA TYR A 180 -9.75 -6.61 -9.09
C TYR A 180 -8.39 -7.17 -8.68
N LEU A 181 -7.63 -6.38 -7.91
CA LEU A 181 -6.34 -6.77 -7.33
C LEU A 181 -6.32 -6.41 -5.85
N ASN A 182 -6.02 -7.37 -4.98
CA ASN A 182 -5.68 -7.10 -3.59
C ASN A 182 -4.15 -7.04 -3.45
N VAL A 183 -3.59 -5.87 -3.24
CA VAL A 183 -2.15 -5.76 -2.98
C VAL A 183 -1.79 -6.04 -1.51
N GLY A 184 -2.76 -6.03 -0.62
CA GLY A 184 -2.57 -6.28 0.80
C GLY A 184 -1.80 -5.15 1.51
N PRO A 185 -0.73 -5.45 2.27
CA PRO A 185 0.05 -6.71 2.26
C PRO A 185 -0.43 -7.82 3.20
N ASN A 186 -1.38 -7.59 4.08
CA ASN A 186 -1.68 -8.52 5.17
C ASN A 186 -3.08 -9.15 5.07
N LEU A 187 -4.10 -8.41 4.65
CA LEU A 187 -5.48 -8.86 4.76
C LEU A 187 -5.95 -9.61 3.51
N VAL A 188 -6.72 -10.64 3.75
CA VAL A 188 -7.47 -11.35 2.70
C VAL A 188 -8.71 -10.54 2.37
N ALA A 189 -8.84 -10.14 1.12
CA ALA A 189 -10.01 -9.42 0.61
C ALA A 189 -11.10 -10.38 0.14
N THR A 190 -12.35 -9.90 0.18
CA THR A 190 -13.52 -10.65 -0.27
C THR A 190 -14.43 -9.75 -1.12
N PRO A 191 -14.02 -9.42 -2.37
CA PRO A 191 -14.83 -8.57 -3.24
C PRO A 191 -16.21 -9.14 -3.47
N HIS A 192 -17.22 -8.29 -3.34
CA HIS A 192 -18.63 -8.61 -3.48
C HIS A 192 -19.42 -7.40 -3.97
N PHE A 193 -20.42 -7.64 -4.81
CA PHE A 193 -21.45 -6.67 -5.15
C PHE A 193 -22.76 -7.06 -4.51
N VAL A 194 -23.28 -6.24 -3.61
CA VAL A 194 -24.59 -6.47 -2.97
C VAL A 194 -25.70 -6.39 -4.01
N GLY A 195 -26.50 -7.44 -4.10
CA GLY A 195 -27.60 -7.53 -5.06
C GLY A 195 -27.20 -8.01 -6.46
N MET A 196 -25.95 -8.46 -6.65
CA MET A 196 -25.50 -9.02 -7.93
C MET A 196 -24.93 -10.43 -7.80
N VAL A 197 -25.11 -11.19 -8.86
CA VAL A 197 -24.38 -12.43 -9.13
C VAL A 197 -23.62 -12.21 -10.44
N TRP A 198 -22.35 -12.54 -10.47
CA TRP A 198 -21.53 -12.38 -11.65
C TRP A 198 -21.88 -13.46 -12.69
N ASP A 199 -22.00 -13.07 -13.94
CA ASP A 199 -22.15 -14.03 -15.04
C ASP A 199 -20.93 -14.96 -15.07
N PHE A 200 -19.71 -14.38 -14.93
CA PHE A 200 -18.46 -15.12 -14.89
C PHE A 200 -17.45 -14.44 -13.96
N ALA A 201 -16.61 -15.23 -13.31
CA ALA A 201 -15.44 -14.76 -12.57
C ALA A 201 -14.22 -15.63 -12.91
N TYR A 202 -13.04 -14.99 -12.97
CA TYR A 202 -11.80 -15.60 -13.41
C TYR A 202 -10.72 -15.39 -12.36
N ALA A 203 -10.26 -16.49 -11.75
CA ALA A 203 -9.16 -16.45 -10.79
C ALA A 203 -7.87 -16.01 -11.49
N GLN A 204 -7.11 -15.12 -10.84
CA GLN A 204 -5.91 -14.46 -11.38
C GLN A 204 -6.18 -13.64 -12.67
N GLY A 205 -7.44 -13.46 -13.03
CA GLY A 205 -7.84 -12.82 -14.28
C GLY A 205 -7.55 -13.63 -15.54
N HIS A 206 -7.16 -14.91 -15.44
CA HIS A 206 -6.86 -15.72 -16.61
C HIS A 206 -8.13 -16.33 -17.21
N PRO A 207 -8.42 -16.15 -18.52
CA PRO A 207 -9.69 -16.55 -19.14
C PRO A 207 -10.06 -18.05 -19.01
N LEU A 208 -9.07 -18.91 -18.79
CA LEU A 208 -9.30 -20.36 -18.59
C LEU A 208 -9.69 -20.70 -17.15
N ASN A 209 -9.41 -19.85 -16.16
CA ASN A 209 -9.73 -20.09 -14.75
C ASN A 209 -11.12 -19.55 -14.39
N VAL A 210 -12.14 -20.06 -15.07
CA VAL A 210 -13.50 -19.50 -15.03
C VAL A 210 -14.39 -20.21 -14.01
N LEU A 211 -15.13 -19.39 -13.24
CA LEU A 211 -16.29 -19.77 -12.43
C LEU A 211 -17.53 -19.13 -13.02
N TYR A 212 -18.66 -19.79 -12.87
CA TYR A 212 -19.98 -19.33 -13.30
C TYR A 212 -20.88 -19.05 -12.10
N GLY A 213 -21.62 -17.96 -12.12
CA GLY A 213 -22.63 -17.66 -11.12
C GLY A 213 -22.06 -17.31 -9.73
N GLY A 214 -20.90 -16.66 -9.67
CA GLY A 214 -20.27 -16.25 -8.41
C GLY A 214 -20.86 -14.97 -7.84
N GLN A 215 -20.78 -14.81 -6.52
CA GLN A 215 -21.21 -13.58 -5.84
C GLN A 215 -20.12 -12.97 -4.98
N SER A 216 -19.14 -13.75 -4.56
CA SER A 216 -17.99 -13.34 -3.77
C SER A 216 -16.79 -14.21 -4.12
N SER A 217 -15.60 -13.65 -4.02
CA SER A 217 -14.34 -14.34 -4.24
C SER A 217 -13.40 -14.08 -3.08
N VAL A 218 -12.42 -14.96 -2.88
CA VAL A 218 -11.34 -14.76 -1.91
C VAL A 218 -10.10 -14.31 -2.67
N ALA A 219 -9.52 -13.19 -2.25
CA ALA A 219 -8.29 -12.65 -2.81
C ALA A 219 -7.28 -12.39 -1.67
N GLY A 220 -6.29 -13.27 -1.54
CA GLY A 220 -5.14 -13.05 -0.66
C GLY A 220 -4.28 -11.85 -1.12
N PRO A 221 -3.27 -11.45 -0.34
CA PRO A 221 -2.30 -10.46 -0.81
C PRO A 221 -1.68 -10.88 -2.14
N THR A 222 -1.67 -9.98 -3.12
CA THR A 222 -1.26 -10.15 -4.52
C THR A 222 -2.22 -10.95 -5.41
N ASP A 223 -3.30 -11.48 -4.84
CA ASP A 223 -4.29 -12.24 -5.60
C ASP A 223 -5.27 -11.32 -6.32
N SER A 224 -5.80 -11.81 -7.43
CA SER A 224 -6.61 -11.02 -8.34
C SER A 224 -7.76 -11.81 -8.96
N TRP A 225 -8.75 -11.05 -9.44
CA TRP A 225 -9.93 -11.60 -10.13
C TRP A 225 -10.35 -10.68 -11.28
N VAL A 226 -10.87 -11.28 -12.34
CA VAL A 226 -11.71 -10.58 -13.31
C VAL A 226 -13.13 -11.06 -13.15
N MET A 227 -14.10 -10.14 -13.02
CA MET A 227 -15.52 -10.47 -12.92
C MET A 227 -16.27 -9.80 -14.07
N GLU A 228 -17.13 -10.55 -14.72
CA GLU A 228 -18.02 -10.07 -15.78
C GLU A 228 -19.46 -10.21 -15.34
N PHE A 229 -20.23 -9.14 -15.49
CA PHE A 229 -21.65 -9.12 -15.13
C PHE A 229 -22.40 -8.07 -15.93
N ARG A 230 -23.73 -8.17 -15.93
CA ARG A 230 -24.63 -7.17 -16.47
C ARG A 230 -25.35 -6.48 -15.34
N VAL A 231 -25.53 -5.16 -15.42
CA VAL A 231 -26.29 -4.40 -14.44
C VAL A 231 -27.76 -4.83 -14.52
N PRO A 232 -28.37 -5.40 -13.46
CA PRO A 232 -29.69 -6.03 -13.58
C PRO A 232 -30.81 -5.01 -13.83
N GLU A 233 -30.86 -3.93 -13.03
CA GLU A 233 -31.95 -2.97 -13.04
C GLU A 233 -31.47 -1.59 -12.53
N GLU A 234 -32.37 -0.63 -12.46
CA GLU A 234 -32.09 0.66 -11.82
C GLU A 234 -31.96 0.48 -10.31
N GLY A 235 -30.96 1.13 -9.72
CA GLY A 235 -30.75 1.10 -8.28
C GLY A 235 -29.29 1.22 -7.87
N PRO A 236 -29.03 1.29 -6.57
CA PRO A 236 -27.71 1.30 -6.00
C PRO A 236 -27.20 -0.13 -5.76
N TYR A 237 -25.96 -0.41 -6.16
CA TYR A 237 -25.25 -1.66 -5.90
C TYR A 237 -23.95 -1.34 -5.15
N LEU A 238 -23.89 -1.71 -3.88
CA LEU A 238 -22.65 -1.57 -3.11
C LEU A 238 -21.63 -2.63 -3.56
N PHE A 239 -20.43 -2.22 -3.86
CA PHE A 239 -19.31 -3.16 -3.96
C PHE A 239 -18.35 -2.96 -2.79
N VAL A 240 -18.01 -4.04 -2.14
CA VAL A 240 -17.30 -4.03 -0.86
C VAL A 240 -16.25 -5.13 -0.81
N SER A 241 -15.28 -4.98 0.08
CA SER A 241 -14.61 -6.15 0.65
C SER A 241 -15.43 -6.63 1.85
N HIS A 242 -15.99 -7.84 1.78
CA HIS A 242 -17.05 -8.28 2.71
C HIS A 242 -16.58 -8.60 4.14
N ALA A 243 -15.31 -8.38 4.46
CA ALA A 243 -14.82 -8.29 5.84
C ALA A 243 -15.26 -6.95 6.45
N LEU A 244 -16.57 -6.84 6.75
CA LEU A 244 -17.26 -5.58 6.97
C LEU A 244 -16.63 -4.70 8.06
N GLY A 245 -16.27 -5.29 9.22
CA GLY A 245 -15.75 -4.53 10.36
C GLY A 245 -14.30 -4.04 10.17
N ILE A 246 -13.51 -4.76 9.39
CA ILE A 246 -12.07 -4.45 9.24
C ILE A 246 -11.77 -3.76 7.91
N GLN A 247 -12.47 -4.11 6.83
CA GLN A 247 -12.14 -3.60 5.49
C GLN A 247 -13.21 -2.63 4.98
N ALA A 248 -14.47 -3.04 4.85
CA ALA A 248 -15.51 -2.14 4.35
C ALA A 248 -15.67 -0.89 5.23
N ALA A 249 -15.71 -1.05 6.56
CA ALA A 249 -15.81 0.05 7.52
C ALA A 249 -14.56 0.95 7.57
N ARG A 250 -13.47 0.57 6.91
CA ARG A 250 -12.23 1.35 6.82
C ARG A 250 -11.95 1.87 5.42
N GLY A 251 -12.97 1.86 4.52
CA GLY A 251 -12.91 2.50 3.22
C GLY A 251 -13.03 1.58 2.00
N ALA A 252 -12.91 0.24 2.15
CA ALA A 252 -13.09 -0.72 1.05
C ALA A 252 -14.57 -0.90 0.70
N THR A 253 -15.22 0.19 0.34
CA THR A 253 -16.63 0.30 -0.06
C THR A 253 -16.76 1.25 -1.23
N GLY A 254 -17.59 0.88 -2.21
CA GLY A 254 -17.94 1.69 -3.35
C GLY A 254 -19.42 1.53 -3.72
N LEU A 255 -19.87 2.34 -4.65
CA LEU A 255 -21.24 2.35 -5.15
C LEU A 255 -21.23 2.34 -6.69
N LEU A 256 -21.92 1.37 -7.27
CA LEU A 256 -22.35 1.40 -8.66
C LEU A 256 -23.83 1.79 -8.66
N ARG A 257 -24.19 2.80 -9.43
CA ARG A 257 -25.57 3.28 -9.56
C ARG A 257 -26.09 3.01 -10.96
N GLY A 258 -27.08 2.14 -11.05
CA GLY A 258 -27.86 1.90 -12.26
C GLY A 258 -28.94 2.98 -12.44
N ALA A 259 -28.97 3.68 -13.57
CA ALA A 259 -30.04 4.58 -13.96
C ALA A 259 -30.16 4.63 -15.49
N LYS A 260 -31.39 4.65 -16.03
CA LYS A 260 -31.66 4.59 -17.49
C LYS A 260 -31.02 5.69 -18.28
N ASP A 261 -30.95 6.88 -17.72
CA ASP A 261 -30.42 8.10 -18.32
C ASP A 261 -28.99 8.42 -17.87
N ALA A 262 -28.33 7.51 -17.15
CA ALA A 262 -26.98 7.72 -16.67
C ALA A 262 -26.00 8.02 -17.81
N VAL A 263 -25.12 9.00 -17.60
CA VAL A 263 -23.89 9.12 -18.35
C VAL A 263 -22.91 8.09 -17.81
N ARG A 264 -22.64 7.05 -18.60
CA ARG A 264 -21.81 5.91 -18.15
C ARG A 264 -20.42 6.34 -17.70
N THR A 265 -19.96 5.77 -16.62
CA THR A 265 -18.55 5.80 -16.26
C THR A 265 -17.83 4.72 -17.07
N ALA A 266 -17.36 5.07 -18.28
CA ALA A 266 -16.81 4.07 -19.20
C ALA A 266 -15.58 3.34 -18.64
N VAL A 267 -14.72 4.06 -17.90
CA VAL A 267 -13.51 3.50 -17.30
C VAL A 267 -13.29 4.07 -15.91
N VAL A 268 -13.05 3.19 -14.95
CA VAL A 268 -12.51 3.51 -13.61
C VAL A 268 -11.10 2.97 -13.53
N ASN A 269 -10.14 3.81 -13.19
CA ASN A 269 -8.75 3.40 -12.97
C ASN A 269 -8.17 4.06 -11.73
N PRO A 270 -7.04 3.54 -11.17
CA PRO A 270 -6.42 4.09 -9.97
C PRO A 270 -6.03 5.57 -10.06
N GLN A 271 -5.65 6.05 -11.25
CA GLN A 271 -5.22 7.43 -11.52
C GLN A 271 -6.36 8.35 -11.98
N GLY A 272 -7.57 7.82 -12.16
CA GLY A 272 -8.73 8.64 -12.55
C GLY A 272 -8.90 9.85 -11.65
N PRO A 273 -9.55 10.91 -12.13
CA PRO A 273 -9.74 12.13 -11.38
C PRO A 273 -10.36 11.78 -10.01
N LYS A 274 -9.80 12.36 -8.95
CA LYS A 274 -10.40 12.34 -7.63
C LYS A 274 -11.19 13.63 -7.53
N THR A 275 -12.48 13.56 -7.21
CA THR A 275 -13.28 14.77 -6.99
C THR A 275 -12.56 15.62 -5.97
N PRO A 276 -12.25 16.89 -6.29
CA PRO A 276 -11.70 17.79 -5.30
C PRO A 276 -12.64 17.82 -4.11
N LEU A 277 -12.11 17.43 -2.95
CA LEU A 277 -12.86 17.51 -1.72
C LEU A 277 -13.13 18.98 -1.40
N PRO A 278 -14.23 19.31 -0.74
CA PRO A 278 -14.41 20.65 -0.20
C PRO A 278 -13.15 20.99 0.61
N ALA A 279 -12.74 22.26 0.54
CA ALA A 279 -11.47 22.72 1.14
C ALA A 279 -11.26 22.06 2.51
N PRO A 280 -10.11 21.44 2.76
CA PRO A 280 -9.89 20.69 3.98
C PRO A 280 -10.16 21.59 5.17
N SER A 281 -10.87 21.07 6.17
CA SER A 281 -10.93 21.72 7.49
C SER A 281 -9.49 22.05 7.90
N ALA A 282 -9.26 23.16 8.56
CA ALA A 282 -7.94 23.78 8.77
C ALA A 282 -6.84 22.90 9.41
N THR A 283 -7.10 21.65 9.73
CA THR A 283 -6.19 20.67 10.32
C THR A 283 -5.93 19.52 9.33
N LYS A 284 -4.83 19.61 8.59
CA LYS A 284 -4.27 18.45 7.88
C LYS A 284 -3.77 17.45 8.91
N ARG A 285 -4.41 16.29 8.98
CA ARG A 285 -3.87 15.15 9.70
C ARG A 285 -2.93 14.37 8.78
N ILE A 286 -1.66 14.29 9.15
CA ILE A 286 -0.68 13.48 8.41
C ILE A 286 -0.74 12.05 8.96
N VAL A 287 -1.02 11.09 8.09
CA VAL A 287 -0.88 9.66 8.37
C VAL A 287 0.34 9.17 7.62
N SER A 288 1.38 8.76 8.35
CA SER A 288 2.55 8.14 7.75
C SER A 288 3.34 7.40 8.80
N THR A 289 3.64 6.13 8.55
CA THR A 289 4.69 5.40 9.27
C THR A 289 6.08 5.97 9.01
N TYR A 290 6.19 6.86 8.02
CA TYR A 290 7.41 7.46 7.50
C TYR A 290 7.69 8.87 8.04
N SER A 291 6.74 9.55 8.68
CA SER A 291 6.93 10.97 9.01
C SER A 291 7.91 11.19 10.16
N PRO A 292 9.03 11.90 9.96
CA PRO A 292 9.80 12.42 11.07
C PRO A 292 9.00 13.50 11.77
N GLY A 293 8.61 13.26 13.02
CA GLY A 293 8.26 14.31 13.96
C GLY A 293 6.96 15.07 13.77
N SER A 294 5.89 14.49 13.18
CA SER A 294 4.56 15.07 13.34
C SER A 294 3.93 14.56 14.63
N SER A 295 3.86 15.41 15.62
CA SER A 295 3.25 15.15 16.94
C SER A 295 1.74 14.84 16.88
N ASP A 296 1.10 15.08 15.76
CA ASP A 296 -0.37 15.06 15.64
C ASP A 296 -0.93 13.66 15.36
N VAL A 297 -0.09 12.66 15.09
CA VAL A 297 -0.51 11.31 14.69
C VAL A 297 0.03 10.21 15.60
N ASP A 298 1.18 10.42 16.22
CA ASP A 298 1.80 9.41 17.08
C ASP A 298 1.48 9.71 18.54
N PRO A 299 0.77 8.82 19.25
CA PRO A 299 0.49 9.03 20.66
C PRO A 299 1.80 9.06 21.47
N VAL A 300 1.94 10.05 22.34
CA VAL A 300 3.06 10.11 23.28
C VAL A 300 2.87 9.03 24.35
N ARG A 301 3.77 8.06 24.39
CA ARG A 301 3.81 7.08 25.51
C ARG A 301 4.49 7.73 26.71
N VAL A 302 3.72 8.02 27.74
CA VAL A 302 4.24 8.54 29.01
C VAL A 302 4.60 7.36 29.92
N TYR A 303 5.87 7.26 30.31
CA TYR A 303 6.34 6.26 31.26
C TYR A 303 6.36 6.84 32.68
N GLN A 304 5.78 6.10 33.60
CA GLN A 304 5.72 6.49 35.01
C GLN A 304 7.01 6.10 35.74
N LYS A 305 7.25 6.73 36.89
CA LYS A 305 8.41 6.39 37.73
C LYS A 305 8.38 4.90 38.13
N GLY A 306 9.46 4.19 37.81
CA GLY A 306 9.58 2.74 38.05
C GLY A 306 9.18 1.84 36.89
N GLU A 307 8.60 2.37 35.81
CA GLU A 307 8.48 1.64 34.55
C GLU A 307 9.84 1.56 33.86
N GLU A 308 10.09 0.46 33.14
CA GLU A 308 11.25 0.33 32.25
C GLU A 308 10.83 0.76 30.84
N PRO A 309 11.25 1.95 30.38
CA PRO A 309 10.92 2.40 29.02
C PRO A 309 11.63 1.53 27.98
N ILE A 310 10.83 0.81 27.22
CA ILE A 310 11.30 0.00 26.09
C ILE A 310 10.78 0.59 24.80
N ILE A 311 11.68 0.79 23.85
CA ILE A 311 11.36 1.16 22.49
C ILE A 311 11.75 0.01 21.58
N LYS A 312 10.76 -0.57 20.90
CA LYS A 312 10.97 -1.68 19.98
C LYS A 312 11.29 -1.13 18.59
N LEU A 313 12.22 -1.76 17.91
CA LEU A 313 12.53 -1.53 16.51
C LEU A 313 11.82 -2.63 15.71
N VAL A 314 10.81 -2.24 14.93
CA VAL A 314 9.96 -3.18 14.18
C VAL A 314 9.65 -2.57 12.82
N ILE A 315 9.93 -3.28 11.74
CA ILE A 315 9.61 -2.88 10.37
C ILE A 315 10.02 -1.42 10.10
N ASN A 316 11.30 -1.13 10.31
CA ASN A 316 11.88 0.21 10.11
C ASN A 316 11.14 1.33 10.86
N SER A 317 10.58 1.05 12.01
CA SER A 317 9.95 2.04 12.89
C SER A 317 10.39 1.88 14.34
N PHE A 318 10.30 2.97 15.12
CA PHE A 318 10.44 2.95 16.58
C PHE A 318 9.05 2.90 17.21
N ASN A 319 8.83 1.97 18.14
CA ASN A 319 7.57 1.83 18.86
C ASN A 319 7.77 1.77 20.38
N PRO A 320 7.27 2.75 21.14
CA PRO A 320 6.59 3.95 20.69
C PRO A 320 7.54 4.88 19.93
N LYS A 321 7.00 5.65 18.99
CA LYS A 321 7.79 6.65 18.24
C LYS A 321 8.10 7.88 19.09
N ILE A 322 7.16 8.28 19.96
CA ILE A 322 7.33 9.38 20.92
C ILE A 322 7.18 8.83 22.32
N ALA A 323 8.21 8.97 23.12
CA ALA A 323 8.19 8.58 24.53
C ALA A 323 8.49 9.79 25.43
N ARG A 324 7.77 9.89 26.55
CA ARG A 324 8.05 10.88 27.59
C ARG A 324 8.53 10.19 28.85
N VAL A 325 9.67 10.62 29.37
CA VAL A 325 10.32 10.07 30.55
C VAL A 325 10.82 11.19 31.47
N THR A 326 11.14 10.89 32.71
CA THR A 326 11.78 11.87 33.63
C THR A 326 13.30 11.80 33.55
N VAL A 327 13.96 12.88 33.94
CA VAL A 327 15.43 12.94 34.10
C VAL A 327 15.90 11.77 34.99
N GLY A 328 17.01 11.14 34.61
CA GLY A 328 17.56 9.95 35.27
C GLY A 328 17.02 8.61 34.77
N THR A 329 16.04 8.63 33.87
CA THR A 329 15.47 7.40 33.33
C THR A 329 16.40 6.75 32.31
N LYS A 330 16.59 5.42 32.43
CA LYS A 330 17.26 4.57 31.44
C LYS A 330 16.24 4.07 30.45
N VAL A 331 16.38 4.42 29.19
CA VAL A 331 15.56 3.94 28.07
C VAL A 331 16.31 2.84 27.34
N THR A 332 15.62 1.78 26.96
CA THR A 332 16.18 0.64 26.23
C THR A 332 15.52 0.47 24.88
N TRP A 333 16.32 0.45 23.82
CA TRP A 333 15.89 0.05 22.47
C TRP A 333 16.16 -1.42 22.28
N ILE A 334 15.18 -2.16 21.72
CA ILE A 334 15.29 -3.60 21.42
C ILE A 334 14.96 -3.78 19.95
N ASN A 335 15.85 -4.41 19.20
CA ASN A 335 15.56 -4.77 17.81
C ASN A 335 14.73 -6.08 17.79
N GLU A 336 13.43 -5.96 17.50
CA GLU A 336 12.52 -7.08 17.30
C GLU A 336 12.25 -7.36 15.81
N ASP A 337 12.99 -6.71 14.91
CA ASP A 337 12.83 -6.93 13.48
C ASP A 337 13.42 -8.30 13.09
N VAL A 338 12.57 -9.19 12.59
CA VAL A 338 12.92 -10.58 12.25
C VAL A 338 13.11 -10.79 10.75
N PHE A 339 13.03 -9.72 9.96
CA PHE A 339 13.04 -9.81 8.51
C PHE A 339 14.43 -10.07 7.95
N THR A 340 14.85 -11.32 8.01
CA THR A 340 15.96 -11.83 7.21
C THR A 340 15.46 -12.96 6.32
N PHE A 341 15.68 -12.87 5.02
CA PHE A 341 15.42 -13.97 4.08
C PHE A 341 16.65 -14.24 3.23
N PRO A 342 16.80 -15.43 2.65
CA PRO A 342 17.93 -15.74 1.79
C PRO A 342 18.06 -14.72 0.64
N GLY A 343 19.23 -14.09 0.51
CA GLY A 343 19.48 -13.02 -0.47
C GLY A 343 19.22 -11.59 0.04
N ALA A 344 18.77 -11.43 1.29
CA ALA A 344 18.77 -10.12 1.95
C ALA A 344 20.20 -9.56 2.04
N ASP A 345 20.33 -8.22 1.93
CA ASP A 345 21.62 -7.59 2.16
C ASP A 345 22.06 -7.74 3.64
N GLU A 346 23.34 -7.51 3.91
CA GLU A 346 23.90 -7.66 5.26
C GLU A 346 23.30 -6.72 6.30
N LEU A 347 22.59 -5.67 5.87
CA LEU A 347 22.03 -4.64 6.72
C LEU A 347 20.53 -4.83 6.98
N SER A 348 19.89 -5.78 6.29
CA SER A 348 18.48 -6.09 6.48
C SER A 348 18.16 -6.49 7.90
N GLY A 349 17.15 -5.86 8.51
CA GLY A 349 16.75 -6.07 9.90
C GLY A 349 17.75 -5.57 10.94
N ARG A 350 18.72 -4.77 10.53
CA ARG A 350 19.72 -4.20 11.41
C ARG A 350 19.52 -2.70 11.56
N HIS A 351 19.46 -2.23 12.78
CA HIS A 351 19.09 -0.86 13.10
C HIS A 351 20.02 -0.23 14.12
N PRO A 352 21.01 0.59 13.75
CA PRO A 352 21.66 1.47 14.72
C PRO A 352 20.70 2.61 15.12
N VAL A 353 20.82 3.08 16.35
CA VAL A 353 20.07 4.21 16.90
C VAL A 353 21.02 5.37 17.14
N LYS A 354 20.77 6.54 16.54
CA LYS A 354 21.63 7.72 16.68
C LYS A 354 20.79 8.97 16.95
N VAL A 355 21.20 9.75 17.93
CA VAL A 355 20.60 11.06 18.16
C VAL A 355 20.97 12.04 17.03
N SER A 356 19.98 12.80 16.54
CA SER A 356 20.19 13.88 15.60
C SER A 356 20.18 15.25 16.26
N GLU A 357 19.33 15.44 17.29
CA GLU A 357 19.17 16.69 18.04
C GLU A 357 18.89 16.36 19.51
N GLY A 358 19.44 17.14 20.43
CA GLY A 358 19.15 17.01 21.86
C GLY A 358 20.28 17.52 22.77
N PRO A 359 19.99 17.66 24.08
CA PRO A 359 20.97 18.12 25.07
C PRO A 359 22.14 17.17 25.31
N GLU A 360 22.00 15.91 24.98
CA GLU A 360 23.03 14.86 25.11
C GLU A 360 23.13 14.07 23.81
N THR A 361 24.28 13.44 23.57
CA THR A 361 24.52 12.64 22.37
C THR A 361 24.64 11.16 22.71
N PHE A 362 24.06 10.31 21.86
CA PHE A 362 24.20 8.85 21.93
C PHE A 362 24.19 8.22 20.54
N SER A 363 24.82 7.07 20.44
CA SER A 363 24.80 6.23 19.25
C SER A 363 24.99 4.78 19.65
N SER A 364 24.13 3.89 19.17
CA SER A 364 24.30 2.46 19.35
C SER A 364 25.25 1.86 18.33
N PRO A 365 25.79 0.67 18.55
CA PRO A 365 26.24 -0.20 17.47
C PRO A 365 25.06 -0.58 16.55
N VAL A 366 25.36 -1.28 15.47
CA VAL A 366 24.29 -1.89 14.64
C VAL A 366 23.65 -3.02 15.45
N LEU A 367 22.35 -2.90 15.69
CA LEU A 367 21.58 -3.90 16.46
C LEU A 367 20.99 -4.94 15.50
N SER A 368 21.34 -6.20 15.69
CA SER A 368 20.69 -7.36 15.06
C SER A 368 19.44 -7.75 15.86
N HIS A 369 18.67 -8.74 15.35
CA HIS A 369 17.50 -9.25 16.07
C HIS A 369 17.82 -9.64 17.52
N ALA A 370 16.97 -9.22 18.44
CA ALA A 370 17.07 -9.36 19.90
C ALA A 370 18.20 -8.55 20.58
N ASP A 371 19.05 -7.87 19.83
CA ASP A 371 20.05 -6.98 20.42
C ASP A 371 19.38 -5.77 21.10
N LYS A 372 20.07 -5.28 22.15
CA LYS A 372 19.60 -4.16 22.99
C LYS A 372 20.64 -3.08 23.07
N PHE A 373 20.16 -1.84 23.09
CA PHE A 373 20.95 -0.66 23.43
C PHE A 373 20.21 0.14 24.51
N SER A 374 20.92 0.73 25.44
CA SER A 374 20.31 1.56 26.49
C SER A 374 21.08 2.86 26.66
N PHE A 375 20.34 3.93 26.98
CA PHE A 375 20.89 5.23 27.32
C PHE A 375 20.13 5.82 28.52
N THR A 376 20.87 6.43 29.46
CA THR A 376 20.28 7.12 30.62
C THR A 376 20.29 8.61 30.36
N PHE A 377 19.13 9.24 30.33
CA PHE A 377 18.95 10.66 30.07
C PHE A 377 19.19 11.46 31.35
N THR A 378 20.25 12.26 31.40
CA THR A 378 20.61 13.08 32.57
C THR A 378 20.18 14.52 32.47
N LYS A 379 19.79 14.98 31.28
CA LYS A 379 19.33 16.36 31.03
C LYS A 379 17.92 16.38 30.46
N SER A 380 17.11 17.30 30.96
CA SER A 380 15.77 17.55 30.39
C SER A 380 15.86 18.19 29.00
N GLY A 381 14.89 17.90 28.16
CA GLY A 381 14.78 18.43 26.79
C GLY A 381 14.18 17.42 25.83
N THR A 382 14.05 17.82 24.57
CA THR A 382 13.58 16.97 23.49
C THR A 382 14.78 16.40 22.74
N TYR A 383 14.80 15.08 22.61
CA TYR A 383 15.82 14.33 21.86
C TYR A 383 15.17 13.74 20.62
N LYS A 384 15.64 14.13 19.45
CA LYS A 384 15.28 13.49 18.19
C LYS A 384 16.37 12.50 17.81
N TYR A 385 15.97 11.33 17.37
CA TYR A 385 16.89 10.27 16.99
C TYR A 385 16.38 9.52 15.75
N TYR A 386 17.26 8.79 15.10
CA TYR A 386 16.96 8.11 13.84
C TYR A 386 17.82 6.86 13.67
N CYS A 387 17.47 6.04 12.68
CA CYS A 387 18.31 4.94 12.23
C CYS A 387 19.18 5.42 11.05
N PRO A 388 20.52 5.45 11.16
CA PRO A 388 21.40 5.84 10.06
C PRO A 388 21.28 5.01 8.78
N LEU A 389 20.87 3.75 8.88
CA LEU A 389 20.64 2.87 7.73
C LEU A 389 19.28 3.12 7.06
N HIS A 390 18.33 3.67 7.82
CA HIS A 390 16.97 3.99 7.37
C HIS A 390 16.63 5.41 7.83
N PRO A 391 17.10 6.48 7.16
CA PRO A 391 16.99 7.87 7.63
C PRO A 391 15.57 8.35 7.93
N TYR A 392 14.57 7.72 7.34
CA TYR A 392 13.14 7.93 7.57
C TYR A 392 12.62 7.30 8.87
N MET A 393 13.35 6.34 9.45
CA MET A 393 13.03 5.72 10.73
C MET A 393 13.48 6.66 11.85
N THR A 394 12.54 7.42 12.41
CA THR A 394 12.80 8.48 13.39
C THR A 394 11.98 8.29 14.66
N GLY A 395 12.49 8.81 15.78
CA GLY A 395 11.80 8.82 17.04
C GLY A 395 12.12 10.05 17.89
N VAL A 396 11.34 10.25 18.96
CA VAL A 396 11.48 11.39 19.88
C VAL A 396 11.42 10.90 21.32
N ILE A 397 12.34 11.34 22.15
CA ILE A 397 12.25 11.22 23.61
C ILE A 397 12.09 12.63 24.21
N GLU A 398 11.01 12.84 24.93
CA GLU A 398 10.78 14.03 25.74
C GLU A 398 11.22 13.74 27.19
N VAL A 399 12.30 14.34 27.61
CA VAL A 399 12.81 14.20 28.98
C VAL A 399 12.35 15.40 29.80
N VAL A 400 11.48 15.16 30.75
CA VAL A 400 10.94 16.20 31.65
C VAL A 400 11.66 16.17 33.01
N PRO A 401 11.72 17.31 33.73
CA PRO A 401 12.22 17.32 35.11
C PRO A 401 11.48 16.29 35.99
N GLN A 402 12.12 15.85 37.09
CA GLN A 402 11.50 14.95 38.09
C GLN A 402 10.35 15.63 38.80
#